data_a5ea6b76a6bd1aaebcf06590e8c7e925
#
_entry.id   a5ea6b76a6bd1aaebcf06590e8c7e925
#
_cell.length_a   1.000
_cell.length_b   1.000
_cell.length_c   1.000
_cell.angle_alpha   90.00
_cell.angle_beta   90.00
_cell.angle_gamma   90.00
#
_symmetry.space_group_name_H-M   'P 1'
#
loop_
_entity.id
_entity.type
_entity.pdbx_description
1 polymer ?
#
loop_
_entity_poly.entity_id
_entity_poly.type
_entity_poly.pdbx_seq_one_letter_code
_entity_poly.pdbx_strand_id
1 'polypeptide(L)'
;ILIIGAGPAGTRAAEVLVRHGLTPIVVDEAPASGGQVYRRQPAGFRRSAKLRYGFEAAKAEALHACFDGLRERMDYRPDTSVWSIENNVAFTLGPGGVGRAPFGALLLCTGGVDRILPIPGWTVPGVFTLGGAQIALKAQGCAIGKRVAFLGSGPLLYLVAYQYAHAGATVAAVLDTARLSDALPVLPGLMTGGATMAKGLWYQNWLRFKGI
;
A
#
# COMPACT_ATOMS: atom_id res chain seq x y z
N ILE A 1 12.83 19.88 7.36
CA ILE A 1 11.49 19.27 7.28
C ILE A 1 11.66 17.76 7.29
N LEU A 2 10.88 17.07 8.13
CA LEU A 2 10.86 15.61 8.22
C LEU A 2 9.59 15.08 7.56
N ILE A 3 9.75 14.06 6.70
CA ILE A 3 8.66 13.29 6.11
C ILE A 3 8.76 11.86 6.64
N ILE A 4 7.69 11.35 7.25
CA ILE A 4 7.61 9.95 7.68
C ILE A 4 6.75 9.18 6.70
N GLY A 5 7.37 8.26 5.96
CA GLY A 5 6.78 7.44 4.91
C GLY A 5 7.15 7.90 3.50
N ALA A 6 7.77 7.00 2.73
CA ALA A 6 8.14 7.19 1.31
C ALA A 6 7.12 6.54 0.35
N GLY A 7 5.86 6.48 0.76
CA GLY A 7 4.75 6.09 -0.09
C GLY A 7 4.38 7.20 -1.09
N PRO A 8 3.24 7.07 -1.81
CA PRO A 8 2.82 8.07 -2.80
C PRO A 8 2.73 9.49 -2.24
N ALA A 9 2.19 9.66 -1.02
CA ALA A 9 2.05 10.96 -0.38
C ALA A 9 3.42 11.56 -0.04
N GLY A 10 4.30 10.78 0.60
CA GLY A 10 5.64 11.24 0.96
C GLY A 10 6.51 11.56 -0.26
N THR A 11 6.40 10.78 -1.33
CA THR A 11 7.08 11.06 -2.60
C THR A 11 6.66 12.42 -3.17
N ARG A 12 5.35 12.71 -3.19
CA ARG A 12 4.85 14.00 -3.70
C ARG A 12 5.21 15.16 -2.79
N ALA A 13 5.19 14.96 -1.47
CA ALA A 13 5.67 15.96 -0.52
C ALA A 13 7.16 16.27 -0.74
N ALA A 14 8.00 15.24 -0.86
CA ALA A 14 9.42 15.40 -1.14
C ALA A 14 9.66 16.14 -2.49
N GLU A 15 8.91 15.78 -3.54
CA GLU A 15 9.00 16.43 -4.86
C GLU A 15 8.74 17.94 -4.75
N VAL A 16 7.69 18.33 -4.05
CA VAL A 16 7.34 19.74 -3.88
C VAL A 16 8.43 20.47 -3.11
N LEU A 17 8.89 19.91 -1.98
CA LEU A 17 9.92 20.53 -1.14
C LEU A 17 11.24 20.70 -1.89
N VAL A 18 11.69 19.67 -2.59
CA VAL A 18 12.92 19.71 -3.39
C VAL A 18 12.82 20.70 -4.55
N ARG A 19 11.64 20.82 -5.19
CA ARG A 19 11.39 21.82 -6.23
C ARG A 19 11.55 23.26 -5.71
N HIS A 20 11.22 23.47 -4.44
CA HIS A 20 11.40 24.76 -3.74
C HIS A 20 12.78 24.93 -3.10
N GLY A 21 13.77 24.11 -3.46
CA GLY A 21 15.15 24.23 -2.97
C GLY A 21 15.39 23.73 -1.55
N LEU A 22 14.43 22.99 -0.98
CA LEU A 22 14.55 22.41 0.36
C LEU A 22 15.11 20.99 0.29
N THR A 23 15.85 20.60 1.33
CA THR A 23 16.39 19.23 1.48
C THR A 23 15.64 18.53 2.60
N PRO A 24 14.56 17.78 2.33
CA PRO A 24 13.81 17.08 3.36
C PRO A 24 14.56 15.84 3.86
N ILE A 25 14.34 15.49 5.13
CA ILE A 25 14.65 14.16 5.66
C ILE A 25 13.44 13.28 5.37
N VAL A 26 13.62 12.13 4.72
CA VAL A 26 12.55 11.17 4.42
C VAL A 26 12.89 9.85 5.09
N VAL A 27 12.05 9.41 6.03
CA VAL A 27 12.22 8.15 6.77
C VAL A 27 11.15 7.16 6.34
N ASP A 28 11.51 5.93 6.05
CA ASP A 28 10.57 4.85 5.72
C ASP A 28 11.03 3.52 6.31
N GLU A 29 10.10 2.76 6.87
CA GLU A 29 10.36 1.41 7.41
C GLU A 29 10.66 0.37 6.32
N ALA A 30 10.25 0.65 5.08
CA ALA A 30 10.51 -0.24 3.96
C ALA A 30 11.90 0.04 3.34
N PRO A 31 12.52 -0.98 2.72
CA PRO A 31 13.82 -0.82 2.06
C PRO A 31 13.76 0.04 0.80
N ALA A 32 12.57 0.30 0.27
CA ALA A 32 12.39 1.09 -0.93
C ALA A 32 11.07 1.87 -0.92
N SER A 33 11.08 3.01 -1.61
CA SER A 33 9.90 3.87 -1.77
C SER A 33 8.76 3.19 -2.53
N GLY A 34 7.55 3.77 -2.43
CA GLY A 34 6.34 3.29 -3.10
C GLY A 34 5.22 2.91 -2.13
N GLY A 35 5.56 2.70 -0.86
CA GLY A 35 4.62 2.35 0.19
C GLY A 35 3.88 1.04 -0.10
N GLN A 36 2.71 0.82 0.50
CA GLN A 36 1.95 -0.42 0.28
C GLN A 36 1.30 -0.48 -1.11
N VAL A 37 0.91 0.66 -1.65
CA VAL A 37 0.19 0.75 -2.94
C VAL A 37 1.08 0.32 -4.10
N TYR A 38 2.30 0.87 -4.15
CA TYR A 38 3.28 0.63 -5.22
C TYR A 38 4.55 0.01 -4.68
N ARG A 39 4.41 -0.99 -3.79
CA ARG A 39 5.53 -1.68 -3.16
C ARG A 39 6.45 -2.30 -4.21
N ARG A 40 7.73 -1.97 -4.12
CA ARG A 40 8.76 -2.52 -5.00
C ARG A 40 9.09 -3.96 -4.62
N GLN A 41 9.54 -4.73 -5.60
CA GLN A 41 10.10 -6.05 -5.36
C GLN A 41 11.55 -5.94 -4.88
N PRO A 42 12.02 -6.91 -4.10
CA PRO A 42 13.44 -7.05 -3.81
C PRO A 42 14.27 -7.20 -5.09
N ALA A 43 15.54 -6.83 -5.02
CA ALA A 43 16.49 -7.05 -6.11
C ALA A 43 16.53 -8.54 -6.49
N GLY A 44 16.48 -8.85 -7.79
CA GLY A 44 16.44 -10.21 -8.31
C GLY A 44 15.06 -10.75 -8.69
N PHE A 45 13.97 -10.16 -8.19
CA PHE A 45 12.63 -10.49 -8.66
C PHE A 45 12.28 -9.71 -9.94
N ARG A 46 11.86 -10.42 -10.99
CA ARG A 46 11.60 -9.81 -12.31
C ARG A 46 10.16 -10.00 -12.76
N ARG A 47 9.19 -9.54 -11.98
CA ARG A 47 7.81 -9.43 -12.45
C ARG A 47 7.58 -8.06 -13.08
N SER A 48 6.91 -8.03 -14.22
CA SER A 48 6.57 -6.75 -14.88
C SER A 48 5.66 -5.89 -14.01
N ALA A 49 5.75 -4.57 -14.18
CA ALA A 49 4.87 -3.63 -13.47
C ALA A 49 3.39 -3.91 -13.76
N LYS A 50 3.05 -4.34 -14.97
CA LYS A 50 1.69 -4.72 -15.36
C LYS A 50 1.14 -5.89 -14.52
N LEU A 51 1.95 -6.89 -14.25
CA LEU A 51 1.55 -8.02 -13.39
C LEU A 51 1.41 -7.62 -11.92
N ARG A 52 2.23 -6.68 -11.45
CA ARG A 52 2.22 -6.23 -10.04
C ARG A 52 1.12 -5.23 -9.73
N TYR A 53 0.90 -4.27 -10.63
CA TYR A 53 0.05 -3.11 -10.37
C TYR A 53 -1.15 -3.01 -11.31
N GLY A 54 -1.27 -3.90 -12.32
CA GLY A 54 -2.40 -3.91 -13.24
C GLY A 54 -2.55 -2.56 -13.96
N PHE A 55 -3.73 -1.97 -13.86
CA PHE A 55 -4.07 -0.67 -14.47
C PHE A 55 -3.26 0.51 -13.91
N GLU A 56 -2.64 0.37 -12.75
CA GLU A 56 -1.84 1.42 -12.11
C GLU A 56 -0.34 1.33 -12.43
N ALA A 57 0.07 0.42 -13.34
CA ALA A 57 1.48 0.19 -13.65
C ALA A 57 2.24 1.46 -14.03
N ALA A 58 1.70 2.26 -14.97
CA ALA A 58 2.33 3.50 -15.40
C ALA A 58 2.46 4.53 -14.27
N LYS A 59 1.45 4.61 -13.39
CA LYS A 59 1.52 5.51 -12.22
C LYS A 59 2.56 5.06 -11.22
N ALA A 60 2.68 3.74 -10.99
CA ALA A 60 3.69 3.19 -10.11
C ALA A 60 5.11 3.49 -10.63
N GLU A 61 5.35 3.24 -11.92
CA GLU A 61 6.64 3.53 -12.56
C GLU A 61 6.99 5.02 -12.51
N ALA A 62 6.04 5.89 -12.82
CA ALA A 62 6.22 7.34 -12.74
C ALA A 62 6.55 7.80 -11.31
N LEU A 63 5.87 7.23 -10.29
CA LEU A 63 6.16 7.55 -8.89
C LEU A 63 7.55 7.08 -8.47
N HIS A 64 7.94 5.88 -8.88
CA HIS A 64 9.26 5.33 -8.59
C HIS A 64 10.35 6.18 -9.25
N ALA A 65 10.21 6.50 -10.52
CA ALA A 65 11.16 7.36 -11.24
C ALA A 65 11.27 8.76 -10.61
N CYS A 66 10.13 9.33 -10.21
CA CYS A 66 10.11 10.60 -9.49
C CYS A 66 10.95 10.52 -8.21
N PHE A 67 10.70 9.53 -7.35
CA PHE A 67 11.42 9.38 -6.08
C PHE A 67 12.92 9.15 -6.31
N ASP A 68 13.27 8.28 -7.26
CA ASP A 68 14.66 7.95 -7.58
C ASP A 68 15.42 9.17 -8.08
N GLY A 69 14.79 10.03 -8.89
CA GLY A 69 15.37 11.30 -9.34
C GLY A 69 15.55 12.36 -8.26
N LEU A 70 14.89 12.20 -7.11
CA LEU A 70 15.03 13.11 -5.96
C LEU A 70 16.08 12.66 -4.94
N ARG A 71 16.53 11.40 -5.03
CA ARG A 71 17.27 10.72 -3.96
C ARG A 71 18.53 11.46 -3.51
N GLU A 72 19.28 12.07 -4.41
CA GLU A 72 20.49 12.82 -4.11
C GLU A 72 20.23 14.22 -3.52
N ARG A 73 18.97 14.66 -3.56
CA ARG A 73 18.54 15.99 -3.12
C ARG A 73 17.76 15.95 -1.80
N MET A 74 17.77 14.81 -1.10
CA MET A 74 17.12 14.60 0.19
C MET A 74 17.92 13.63 1.05
N ASP A 75 17.75 13.70 2.38
CA ASP A 75 18.28 12.71 3.32
C ASP A 75 17.27 11.55 3.41
N TYR A 76 17.42 10.53 2.55
CA TYR A 76 16.55 9.36 2.54
C TYR A 76 17.10 8.26 3.43
N ARG A 77 16.29 7.84 4.41
CA ARG A 77 16.60 6.81 5.39
C ARG A 77 15.62 5.63 5.26
N PRO A 78 15.89 4.68 4.36
CA PRO A 78 15.11 3.43 4.26
C PRO A 78 15.40 2.51 5.46
N ASP A 79 14.61 1.43 5.59
CA ASP A 79 14.73 0.43 6.66
C ASP A 79 14.79 1.06 8.05
N THR A 80 14.11 2.21 8.22
CA THR A 80 14.19 3.03 9.44
C THR A 80 12.79 3.31 9.97
N SER A 81 12.51 2.83 11.18
CA SER A 81 11.23 3.07 11.88
C SER A 81 11.37 4.28 12.80
N VAL A 82 10.33 5.10 12.86
CA VAL A 82 10.15 6.13 13.88
C VAL A 82 9.33 5.55 15.01
N TRP A 83 9.88 5.53 16.23
CA TRP A 83 9.23 4.93 17.39
C TRP A 83 8.76 5.92 18.46
N SER A 84 9.30 7.15 18.45
CA SER A 84 8.82 8.26 19.29
C SER A 84 9.08 9.61 18.61
N ILE A 85 8.28 10.61 18.96
CA ILE A 85 8.43 12.00 18.54
C ILE A 85 8.25 12.86 19.78
N GLU A 86 9.30 13.58 20.17
CA GLU A 86 9.30 14.46 21.34
C GLU A 86 10.12 15.71 21.06
N ASN A 87 9.63 16.87 21.46
CA ASN A 87 10.35 18.15 21.39
C ASN A 87 10.95 18.45 19.99
N ASN A 88 10.18 18.21 18.93
CA ASN A 88 10.60 18.37 17.54
C ASN A 88 11.79 17.48 17.11
N VAL A 89 11.95 16.34 17.78
CA VAL A 89 12.90 15.29 17.43
C VAL A 89 12.16 13.99 17.22
N ALA A 90 12.33 13.36 16.07
CA ALA A 90 11.89 11.99 15.84
C ALA A 90 13.01 11.02 16.23
N PHE A 91 12.70 10.07 17.08
CA PHE A 91 13.60 8.98 17.46
C PHE A 91 13.41 7.82 16.51
N THR A 92 14.51 7.37 15.94
CA THR A 92 14.51 6.38 14.86
C THR A 92 15.29 5.14 15.26
N LEU A 93 14.92 4.01 14.66
CA LEU A 93 15.66 2.76 14.70
C LEU A 93 15.83 2.25 13.27
N GLY A 94 17.06 2.15 12.83
CA GLY A 94 17.43 1.71 11.48
C GLY A 94 18.63 0.77 11.48
N PRO A 95 19.19 0.44 10.32
CA PRO A 95 20.35 -0.46 10.20
C PRO A 95 21.59 -0.01 11.00
N GLY A 96 21.73 1.30 11.19
CA GLY A 96 22.80 1.89 12.01
C GLY A 96 22.49 1.96 13.51
N GLY A 97 21.37 1.37 13.96
CA GLY A 97 20.92 1.43 15.36
C GLY A 97 19.99 2.63 15.64
N VAL A 98 19.97 3.06 16.89
CA VAL A 98 19.13 4.18 17.35
C VAL A 98 19.68 5.50 16.83
N GLY A 99 18.80 6.31 16.26
CA GLY A 99 19.11 7.61 15.70
C GLY A 99 18.13 8.70 16.12
N ARG A 100 18.41 9.94 15.69
CA ARG A 100 17.56 11.09 15.90
C ARG A 100 17.43 11.89 14.61
N ALA A 101 16.24 12.41 14.37
CA ALA A 101 15.95 13.31 13.25
C ALA A 101 15.26 14.58 13.79
N PRO A 102 16.00 15.65 14.07
CA PRO A 102 15.39 16.92 14.47
C PRO A 102 14.67 17.57 13.28
N PHE A 103 13.58 18.27 13.55
CA PHE A 103 12.77 18.91 12.50
C PHE A 103 12.14 20.21 12.97
N GLY A 104 11.98 21.17 12.06
CA GLY A 104 11.16 22.37 12.28
C GLY A 104 9.72 22.19 11.76
N ALA A 105 9.49 21.23 10.87
CA ALA A 105 8.16 20.85 10.38
C ALA A 105 8.10 19.34 10.10
N LEU A 106 6.93 18.74 10.36
CA LEU A 106 6.70 17.31 10.23
C LEU A 106 5.53 17.03 9.27
N LEU A 107 5.76 16.12 8.34
CA LEU A 107 4.74 15.57 7.42
C LEU A 107 4.57 14.08 7.70
N LEU A 108 3.39 13.69 8.19
CA LEU A 108 3.02 12.30 8.42
C LEU A 108 2.42 11.71 7.14
N CYS A 109 3.19 10.87 6.46
CA CYS A 109 2.82 10.19 5.22
C CYS A 109 2.80 8.66 5.40
N THR A 110 2.47 8.19 6.61
CA THR A 110 2.56 6.80 7.05
C THR A 110 1.55 5.86 6.36
N GLY A 111 0.61 6.41 5.60
CA GLY A 111 -0.43 5.62 4.92
C GLY A 111 -1.49 5.07 5.87
N GLY A 112 -2.09 3.95 5.47
CA GLY A 112 -3.11 3.25 6.25
C GLY A 112 -2.65 1.85 6.64
N VAL A 113 -3.19 1.36 7.75
CA VAL A 113 -2.99 -0.01 8.25
C VAL A 113 -4.31 -0.76 8.17
N ASP A 114 -4.26 -2.06 7.93
CA ASP A 114 -5.44 -2.91 7.95
C ASP A 114 -6.12 -2.86 9.32
N ARG A 115 -7.42 -2.65 9.32
CA ARG A 115 -8.23 -2.83 10.52
C ARG A 115 -8.47 -4.32 10.74
N ILE A 116 -7.82 -4.87 11.75
CA ILE A 116 -7.98 -6.27 12.13
C ILE A 116 -9.24 -6.42 12.98
N LEU A 117 -10.15 -7.27 12.52
CA LEU A 117 -11.33 -7.66 13.30
C LEU A 117 -11.06 -9.06 13.87
N PRO A 118 -11.13 -9.22 15.20
CA PRO A 118 -10.87 -10.51 15.85
C PRO A 118 -12.09 -11.44 15.73
N ILE A 119 -12.29 -11.97 14.53
CA ILE A 119 -13.30 -13.01 14.26
C ILE A 119 -12.81 -14.38 14.78
N PRO A 120 -13.69 -15.33 15.09
CA PRO A 120 -13.27 -16.68 15.46
C PRO A 120 -12.29 -17.27 14.45
N GLY A 121 -11.13 -17.71 14.93
CA GLY A 121 -10.08 -18.30 14.09
C GLY A 121 -9.11 -17.31 13.44
N TRP A 122 -9.19 -16.00 13.70
CA TRP A 122 -8.31 -15.01 13.09
C TRP A 122 -6.81 -15.19 13.38
N THR A 123 -6.46 -15.94 14.43
CA THR A 123 -5.07 -16.23 14.81
C THR A 123 -4.54 -17.58 14.33
N VAL A 124 -5.37 -18.40 13.66
CA VAL A 124 -4.88 -19.70 13.17
C VAL A 124 -3.95 -19.53 11.98
N PRO A 125 -2.97 -20.46 11.80
CA PRO A 125 -2.10 -20.46 10.64
C PRO A 125 -2.87 -20.46 9.32
N GLY A 126 -2.43 -19.63 8.37
CA GLY A 126 -3.11 -19.48 7.07
C GLY A 126 -4.10 -18.33 7.01
N VAL A 127 -4.36 -17.62 8.12
CA VAL A 127 -5.13 -16.38 8.13
C VAL A 127 -4.18 -15.19 8.03
N PHE A 128 -4.45 -14.31 7.09
CA PHE A 128 -3.65 -13.12 6.80
C PHE A 128 -4.55 -11.90 6.74
N THR A 129 -4.02 -10.74 7.11
CA THR A 129 -4.67 -9.48 6.76
C THR A 129 -4.61 -9.28 5.24
N LEU A 130 -5.52 -8.47 4.70
CA LEU A 130 -5.57 -8.20 3.26
C LEU A 130 -4.26 -7.52 2.77
N GLY A 131 -3.72 -6.59 3.55
CA GLY A 131 -2.43 -5.95 3.28
C GLY A 131 -1.27 -6.94 3.36
N GLY A 132 -1.27 -7.85 4.34
CA GLY A 132 -0.28 -8.92 4.45
C GLY A 132 -0.30 -9.83 3.22
N ALA A 133 -1.48 -10.24 2.77
CA ALA A 133 -1.66 -10.99 1.53
C ALA A 133 -1.15 -10.21 0.30
N GLN A 134 -1.40 -8.91 0.24
CA GLN A 134 -0.94 -8.06 -0.85
C GLN A 134 0.58 -7.87 -0.85
N ILE A 135 1.21 -7.78 0.33
CA ILE A 135 2.68 -7.73 0.48
C ILE A 135 3.29 -9.02 -0.04
N ALA A 136 2.77 -10.19 0.37
CA ALA A 136 3.24 -11.48 -0.12
C ALA A 136 3.21 -11.55 -1.65
N LEU A 137 2.12 -11.10 -2.26
CA LEU A 137 1.95 -11.15 -3.71
C LEU A 137 2.83 -10.14 -4.46
N LYS A 138 2.87 -8.87 -4.01
CA LYS A 138 3.55 -7.77 -4.72
C LYS A 138 5.06 -7.74 -4.46
N ALA A 139 5.47 -7.87 -3.21
CA ALA A 139 6.88 -7.78 -2.82
C ALA A 139 7.58 -9.13 -2.90
N GLN A 140 6.98 -10.18 -2.33
CA GLN A 140 7.60 -11.48 -2.24
C GLN A 140 7.30 -12.39 -3.44
N GLY A 141 6.35 -12.01 -4.30
CA GLY A 141 5.96 -12.78 -5.47
C GLY A 141 5.27 -14.11 -5.17
N CYS A 142 4.75 -14.25 -3.94
CA CYS A 142 4.13 -15.47 -3.43
C CYS A 142 2.64 -15.26 -3.18
N ALA A 143 1.81 -16.23 -3.52
CA ALA A 143 0.45 -16.32 -3.00
C ALA A 143 0.46 -16.97 -1.61
N ILE A 144 -0.40 -16.51 -0.70
CA ILE A 144 -0.51 -17.07 0.67
C ILE A 144 -1.07 -18.50 0.69
N GLY A 145 -1.54 -19.00 -0.45
CA GLY A 145 -2.04 -20.36 -0.61
C GLY A 145 -2.51 -20.61 -2.03
N LYS A 146 -2.65 -21.89 -2.39
CA LYS A 146 -3.19 -22.30 -3.71
C LYS A 146 -4.70 -22.04 -3.81
N ARG A 147 -5.42 -22.19 -2.69
CA ARG A 147 -6.88 -21.96 -2.58
C ARG A 147 -7.13 -20.97 -1.45
N VAL A 148 -7.70 -19.81 -1.77
CA VAL A 148 -7.81 -18.67 -0.86
C VAL A 148 -9.25 -18.17 -0.85
N ALA A 149 -9.76 -17.85 0.34
CA ALA A 149 -11.01 -17.12 0.54
C ALA A 149 -10.70 -15.72 1.07
N PHE A 150 -11.47 -14.74 0.64
CA PHE A 150 -11.36 -13.35 1.07
C PHE A 150 -12.61 -12.96 1.85
N LEU A 151 -12.41 -12.33 3.03
CA LEU A 151 -13.49 -11.83 3.87
C LEU A 151 -13.19 -10.38 4.27
N GLY A 152 -14.17 -9.50 4.10
CA GLY A 152 -14.02 -8.09 4.47
C GLY A 152 -15.03 -7.20 3.79
N SER A 153 -14.70 -5.94 3.55
CA SER A 153 -15.55 -4.99 2.86
C SER A 153 -14.74 -4.01 2.01
N GLY A 154 -15.41 -3.42 1.03
CA GLY A 154 -14.90 -2.35 0.22
C GLY A 154 -14.09 -2.79 -1.02
N PRO A 155 -13.68 -1.82 -1.86
CA PRO A 155 -13.13 -2.11 -3.19
C PRO A 155 -11.77 -2.82 -3.17
N LEU A 156 -11.00 -2.68 -2.09
CA LEU A 156 -9.70 -3.34 -1.95
C LEU A 156 -9.85 -4.86 -1.85
N LEU A 157 -10.93 -5.35 -1.23
CA LEU A 157 -11.27 -6.77 -1.14
C LEU A 157 -11.31 -7.40 -2.55
N TYR A 158 -12.07 -6.81 -3.45
CA TYR A 158 -12.22 -7.28 -4.83
C TYR A 158 -10.94 -7.15 -5.66
N LEU A 159 -10.19 -6.06 -5.45
CA LEU A 159 -8.90 -5.86 -6.12
C LEU A 159 -7.91 -6.97 -5.76
N VAL A 160 -7.77 -7.30 -4.48
CA VAL A 160 -6.79 -8.31 -4.05
C VAL A 160 -7.24 -9.71 -4.48
N ALA A 161 -8.53 -10.04 -4.39
CA ALA A 161 -9.07 -11.28 -4.91
C ALA A 161 -8.80 -11.43 -6.42
N TYR A 162 -9.02 -10.37 -7.20
CA TYR A 162 -8.70 -10.33 -8.62
C TYR A 162 -7.20 -10.56 -8.87
N GLN A 163 -6.32 -9.90 -8.10
CA GLN A 163 -4.87 -10.06 -8.24
C GLN A 163 -4.42 -11.49 -7.94
N TYR A 164 -5.02 -12.13 -6.94
CA TYR A 164 -4.76 -13.53 -6.60
C TYR A 164 -5.20 -14.50 -7.69
N ALA A 165 -6.40 -14.31 -8.25
CA ALA A 165 -6.88 -15.10 -9.38
C ALA A 165 -5.94 -14.98 -10.59
N HIS A 166 -5.46 -13.76 -10.89
CA HIS A 166 -4.49 -13.53 -11.96
C HIS A 166 -3.08 -14.09 -11.67
N ALA A 167 -2.73 -14.25 -10.41
CA ALA A 167 -1.49 -14.90 -9.99
C ALA A 167 -1.55 -16.43 -10.04
N GLY A 168 -2.70 -17.02 -10.43
CA GLY A 168 -2.89 -18.45 -10.56
C GLY A 168 -3.42 -19.14 -9.29
N ALA A 169 -3.78 -18.38 -8.24
CA ALA A 169 -4.45 -18.94 -7.07
C ALA A 169 -5.93 -19.20 -7.37
N THR A 170 -6.47 -20.28 -6.81
CA THR A 170 -7.91 -20.54 -6.82
C THR A 170 -8.58 -19.68 -5.77
N VAL A 171 -9.34 -18.66 -6.17
CA VAL A 171 -10.16 -17.88 -5.26
C VAL A 171 -11.44 -18.67 -5.00
N ALA A 172 -11.56 -19.22 -3.80
CA ALA A 172 -12.67 -20.09 -3.41
C ALA A 172 -13.95 -19.31 -3.09
N ALA A 173 -13.80 -18.11 -2.54
CA ALA A 173 -14.92 -17.22 -2.23
C ALA A 173 -14.42 -15.80 -1.97
N VAL A 174 -15.30 -14.82 -2.22
CA VAL A 174 -15.16 -13.44 -1.76
C VAL A 174 -16.40 -13.09 -0.96
N LEU A 175 -16.24 -12.94 0.35
CA LEU A 175 -17.32 -12.70 1.30
C LEU A 175 -17.29 -11.21 1.70
N ASP A 176 -18.17 -10.43 1.06
CA ASP A 176 -18.32 -9.02 1.41
C ASP A 176 -19.30 -8.88 2.57
N THR A 177 -18.84 -8.26 3.64
CA THR A 177 -19.63 -8.00 4.84
C THR A 177 -20.48 -6.73 4.75
N ALA A 178 -20.29 -5.92 3.69
CA ALA A 178 -21.11 -4.73 3.46
C ALA A 178 -22.54 -5.14 3.05
N ARG A 179 -23.52 -4.55 3.70
CA ARG A 179 -24.93 -4.76 3.35
C ARG A 179 -25.35 -3.82 2.24
N LEU A 180 -26.22 -4.28 1.35
CA LEU A 180 -26.76 -3.45 0.28
C LEU A 180 -27.53 -2.24 0.84
N SER A 181 -28.21 -2.42 1.99
CA SER A 181 -28.88 -1.34 2.73
C SER A 181 -27.95 -0.19 3.11
N ASP A 182 -26.67 -0.50 3.41
CA ASP A 182 -25.68 0.49 3.86
C ASP A 182 -25.14 1.30 2.68
N ALA A 183 -25.27 0.76 1.46
CA ALA A 183 -24.87 1.44 0.22
C ALA A 183 -25.90 2.49 -0.25
N LEU A 184 -27.18 2.30 0.06
CA LEU A 184 -28.25 3.18 -0.43
C LEU A 184 -28.11 4.64 0.02
N PRO A 185 -27.84 4.94 1.32
CA PRO A 185 -27.70 6.33 1.77
C PRO A 185 -26.47 7.04 1.19
N VAL A 186 -25.42 6.30 0.81
CA VAL A 186 -24.17 6.85 0.28
C VAL A 186 -24.11 6.85 -1.24
N LEU A 187 -25.17 6.40 -1.91
CA LEU A 187 -25.23 6.32 -3.37
C LEU A 187 -24.88 7.65 -4.08
N PRO A 188 -25.39 8.82 -3.64
CA PRO A 188 -25.01 10.10 -4.26
C PRO A 188 -23.50 10.37 -4.15
N GLY A 189 -22.88 10.05 -3.01
CA GLY A 189 -21.44 10.17 -2.81
C GLY A 189 -20.63 9.14 -3.64
N LEU A 190 -21.16 7.94 -3.84
CA LEU A 190 -20.55 6.92 -4.69
C LEU A 190 -20.50 7.35 -6.17
N MET A 191 -21.51 8.07 -6.63
CA MET A 191 -21.53 8.60 -8.01
C MET A 191 -20.40 9.62 -8.26
N THR A 192 -19.93 10.31 -7.23
CA THR A 192 -18.77 11.21 -7.32
C THR A 192 -17.43 10.45 -7.31
N GLY A 193 -17.43 9.17 -6.96
CA GLY A 193 -16.23 8.31 -6.90
C GLY A 193 -15.56 8.01 -8.26
N GLY A 194 -16.21 8.36 -9.37
CA GLY A 194 -15.66 8.35 -10.72
C GLY A 194 -14.93 7.05 -11.08
N ALA A 195 -13.69 7.15 -11.53
CA ALA A 195 -12.89 6.02 -12.01
C ALA A 195 -12.62 4.95 -10.92
N THR A 196 -12.58 5.32 -9.65
CA THR A 196 -12.35 4.38 -8.54
C THR A 196 -13.54 3.43 -8.36
N MET A 197 -14.74 3.98 -8.41
CA MET A 197 -15.97 3.20 -8.35
C MET A 197 -16.11 2.28 -9.57
N ALA A 198 -15.86 2.80 -10.78
CA ALA A 198 -15.88 2.03 -12.00
C ALA A 198 -14.91 0.82 -11.95
N LYS A 199 -13.70 1.02 -11.42
CA LYS A 199 -12.74 -0.07 -11.20
C LYS A 199 -13.25 -1.10 -10.19
N GLY A 200 -13.83 -0.66 -9.07
CA GLY A 200 -14.40 -1.56 -8.06
C GLY A 200 -15.50 -2.45 -8.63
N LEU A 201 -16.45 -1.85 -9.36
CA LEU A 201 -17.52 -2.57 -10.05
C LEU A 201 -16.98 -3.53 -11.11
N TRP A 202 -15.95 -3.12 -11.84
CA TRP A 202 -15.30 -3.97 -12.83
C TRP A 202 -14.68 -5.22 -12.20
N TYR A 203 -13.92 -5.09 -11.07
CA TYR A 203 -13.36 -6.23 -10.36
C TYR A 203 -14.45 -7.17 -9.85
N GLN A 204 -15.52 -6.63 -9.26
CA GLN A 204 -16.65 -7.40 -8.76
C GLN A 204 -17.33 -8.19 -9.87
N ASN A 205 -17.63 -7.55 -11.01
CA ASN A 205 -18.27 -8.21 -12.14
C ASN A 205 -17.35 -9.27 -12.77
N TRP A 206 -16.05 -8.98 -12.87
CA TRP A 206 -15.08 -9.94 -13.38
C TRP A 206 -15.03 -11.22 -12.51
N LEU A 207 -15.01 -11.08 -11.19
CA LEU A 207 -15.01 -12.21 -10.25
C LEU A 207 -16.32 -13.02 -10.40
N ARG A 208 -17.46 -12.35 -10.44
CA ARG A 208 -18.75 -13.01 -10.67
C ARG A 208 -18.81 -13.77 -12.00
N PHE A 209 -18.27 -13.20 -13.07
CA PHE A 209 -18.18 -13.86 -14.37
C PHE A 209 -17.30 -15.12 -14.33
N LYS A 210 -16.31 -15.15 -13.45
CA LYS A 210 -15.45 -16.33 -13.21
C LYS A 210 -16.07 -17.35 -12.25
N GLY A 211 -17.27 -17.12 -11.76
CA GLY A 211 -17.97 -18.01 -10.82
C GLY A 211 -17.45 -17.91 -9.37
N ILE A 212 -16.87 -16.77 -9.01
CA ILE A 212 -16.29 -16.50 -7.69
C ILE A 212 -17.22 -15.59 -6.89
#